data_87a4e8c2f2d4fe7546370f73983f3d99
#
_entry.id   87a4e8c2f2d4fe7546370f73983f3d99
#
_cell.length_a   1.000
_cell.length_b   1.000
_cell.length_c   1.000
_cell.angle_alpha   90.00
_cell.angle_beta   90.00
_cell.angle_gamma   90.00
#
_symmetry.space_group_name_H-M   'P 1'
#
loop_
_entity.id
_entity.type
_entity.pdbx_description
1 polymer ?
#
loop_
_entity_poly.entity_id
_entity_poly.type
_entity_poly.pdbx_seq_one_letter_code
_entity_poly.pdbx_strand_id
1 'polypeptide(L)'
;MVGKYEIEIYNNRVHYALIVKRNITILQGYSATGKTELIRLISDYEQNGVSSGITVISDATCTVLTSVDWELRLSRLEKHVVFIDETASFLKTQRFAELVRGSDNYFVIVTREDLEQLPYSVDEIYGLRNVSDSAKYKSFKKVYNEMYNLYNFNLSIKKKPLMVVTEDSNSGFECFHLLYGDICKSAGGKSNIYNIIRTANVDTILIIVDGAAFGSEISKARLKEAYRTKGTLNKVIDVIPEQVRPV
;
A
#
# COMPACT_ATOMS: atom_id res chain seq x y z
N MET A 1 10.93 0.55 14.48
CA MET A 1 9.84 1.35 15.11
C MET A 1 8.61 0.47 15.32
N VAL A 2 7.83 0.70 16.37
CA VAL A 2 6.57 -0.02 16.61
C VAL A 2 5.54 1.03 16.96
N GLY A 3 4.43 1.09 16.25
CA GLY A 3 3.34 2.00 16.57
C GLY A 3 2.67 2.64 15.34
N LYS A 4 1.67 3.46 15.62
CA LYS A 4 0.93 4.28 14.67
C LYS A 4 1.41 5.72 14.82
N TYR A 5 1.71 6.37 13.70
CA TYR A 5 2.05 7.77 13.65
C TYR A 5 0.94 8.55 12.97
N GLU A 6 0.44 9.55 13.66
CA GLU A 6 -0.46 10.56 13.12
C GLU A 6 0.39 11.76 12.70
N ILE A 7 0.25 12.18 11.47
CA ILE A 7 1.08 13.23 10.87
C ILE A 7 0.15 14.27 10.26
N GLU A 8 0.28 15.51 10.71
CA GLU A 8 -0.39 16.64 10.10
C GLU A 8 0.65 17.56 9.44
N ILE A 9 0.43 17.89 8.18
CA ILE A 9 1.31 18.75 7.38
C ILE A 9 0.44 19.82 6.73
N TYR A 10 0.68 21.07 7.05
CA TYR A 10 -0.16 22.13 6.52
C TYR A 10 0.54 23.48 6.39
N ASN A 11 -0.02 24.31 5.53
CA ASN A 11 0.26 25.72 5.41
C ASN A 11 -1.07 26.51 5.34
N ASN A 12 -1.04 27.75 4.83
CA ASN A 12 -2.24 28.58 4.68
C ASN A 12 -3.21 28.12 3.56
N ARG A 13 -2.81 27.20 2.66
CA ARG A 13 -3.58 26.75 1.49
C ARG A 13 -4.07 25.33 1.61
N VAL A 14 -3.26 24.44 2.16
CA VAL A 14 -3.50 22.99 2.14
C VAL A 14 -3.18 22.36 3.49
N HIS A 15 -3.91 21.30 3.82
CA HIS A 15 -3.72 20.51 5.02
C HIS A 15 -3.79 19.02 4.66
N TYR A 16 -2.80 18.26 5.08
CA TYR A 16 -2.75 16.80 4.96
C TYR A 16 -2.82 16.17 6.34
N ALA A 17 -3.72 15.19 6.50
CA ALA A 17 -3.79 14.32 7.66
C ALA A 17 -3.45 12.90 7.22
N LEU A 18 -2.36 12.36 7.75
CA LEU A 18 -1.84 11.05 7.39
C LEU A 18 -1.80 10.14 8.62
N ILE A 19 -1.99 8.85 8.39
CA ILE A 19 -1.86 7.82 9.43
C ILE A 19 -0.96 6.72 8.90
N VAL A 20 0.24 6.60 9.46
CA VAL A 20 1.24 5.60 9.10
C VAL A 20 1.28 4.52 10.18
N LYS A 21 0.97 3.27 9.83
CA LYS A 21 0.80 2.17 10.79
C LYS A 21 1.88 1.10 10.70
N ARG A 22 2.49 0.94 9.52
CA ARG A 22 3.51 -0.07 9.23
C ARG A 22 4.74 0.56 8.63
N ASN A 23 5.81 -0.19 8.55
CA ASN A 23 7.08 0.28 8.01
C ASN A 23 7.01 0.75 6.54
N ILE A 24 6.07 0.25 5.74
CA ILE A 24 5.87 0.69 4.36
C ILE A 24 4.40 1.06 4.15
N THR A 25 4.17 2.29 3.74
CA THR A 25 2.87 2.85 3.35
C THR A 25 2.98 3.35 1.91
N ILE A 26 2.08 2.91 1.05
CA ILE A 26 2.04 3.31 -0.36
C ILE A 26 0.95 4.35 -0.55
N LEU A 27 1.31 5.50 -1.11
CA LEU A 27 0.37 6.51 -1.59
C LEU A 27 0.22 6.38 -3.10
N GLN A 28 -0.84 5.70 -3.52
CA GLN A 28 -1.15 5.44 -4.92
C GLN A 28 -2.34 6.31 -5.38
N GLY A 29 -2.53 6.48 -6.68
CA GLY A 29 -3.70 7.15 -7.25
C GLY A 29 -3.35 8.10 -8.40
N TYR A 30 -4.41 8.64 -9.01
CA TYR A 30 -4.31 9.48 -10.21
C TYR A 30 -3.51 10.77 -9.99
N SER A 31 -3.18 11.43 -11.11
CA SER A 31 -2.56 12.76 -11.11
C SER A 31 -3.46 13.78 -10.39
N ALA A 32 -2.86 14.88 -9.92
CA ALA A 32 -3.54 16.00 -9.29
C ALA A 32 -4.24 15.70 -7.93
N THR A 33 -3.89 14.62 -7.24
CA THR A 33 -4.41 14.34 -5.89
C THR A 33 -3.58 14.97 -4.76
N GLY A 34 -2.60 15.82 -5.09
CA GLY A 34 -1.79 16.54 -4.10
C GLY A 34 -0.58 15.79 -3.55
N LYS A 35 -0.24 14.59 -4.06
CA LYS A 35 0.91 13.79 -3.56
C LYS A 35 2.24 14.51 -3.73
N THR A 36 2.51 15.09 -4.89
CA THR A 36 3.74 15.87 -5.15
C THR A 36 3.80 17.12 -4.26
N GLU A 37 2.65 17.77 -4.03
CA GLU A 37 2.58 18.91 -3.12
C GLU A 37 2.90 18.52 -1.68
N LEU A 38 2.42 17.35 -1.22
CA LEU A 38 2.77 16.79 0.08
C LEU A 38 4.30 16.63 0.24
N ILE A 39 4.96 15.98 -0.74
CA ILE A 39 6.43 15.81 -0.73
C ILE A 39 7.14 17.17 -0.69
N ARG A 40 6.67 18.12 -1.52
CA ARG A 40 7.24 19.47 -1.58
C ARG A 40 7.15 20.19 -0.22
N LEU A 41 6.01 20.13 0.47
CA LEU A 41 5.83 20.75 1.77
C LEU A 41 6.81 20.19 2.81
N ILE A 42 7.01 18.88 2.84
CA ILE A 42 7.95 18.26 3.78
C ILE A 42 9.38 18.68 3.46
N SER A 43 9.77 18.68 2.18
CA SER A 43 11.08 19.13 1.73
C SER A 43 11.35 20.59 2.09
N ASP A 44 10.38 21.47 1.85
CA ASP A 44 10.49 22.89 2.18
C ASP A 44 10.62 23.09 3.70
N TYR A 45 9.87 22.33 4.49
CA TYR A 45 9.96 22.38 5.95
C TYR A 45 11.31 21.84 6.46
N GLU A 46 11.81 20.74 5.89
CA GLU A 46 13.13 20.17 6.23
C GLU A 46 14.26 21.19 5.99
N GLN A 47 14.18 21.99 4.93
CA GLN A 47 15.21 22.97 4.57
C GLN A 47 15.10 24.27 5.34
N ASN A 48 13.90 24.78 5.59
CA ASN A 48 13.66 26.13 6.08
C ASN A 48 12.97 26.18 7.45
N GLY A 49 12.58 25.02 8.01
CA GLY A 49 11.87 24.94 9.27
C GLY A 49 10.60 25.80 9.30
N VAL A 50 10.36 26.49 10.41
CA VAL A 50 9.18 27.36 10.59
C VAL A 50 9.16 28.56 9.64
N SER A 51 10.31 28.97 9.10
CA SER A 51 10.41 30.07 8.12
C SER A 51 9.76 29.72 6.77
N SER A 52 9.52 28.44 6.50
CA SER A 52 8.77 27.99 5.31
C SER A 52 7.29 28.37 5.34
N GLY A 53 6.74 28.77 6.49
CA GLY A 53 5.31 28.95 6.71
C GLY A 53 4.52 27.64 6.71
N ILE A 54 5.23 26.50 6.84
CA ILE A 54 4.67 25.16 6.91
C ILE A 54 4.76 24.69 8.36
N THR A 55 3.73 23.96 8.79
CA THR A 55 3.71 23.28 10.09
C THR A 55 3.66 21.78 9.84
N VAL A 56 4.53 21.04 10.54
CA VAL A 56 4.54 19.57 10.59
C VAL A 56 4.34 19.17 12.04
N ILE A 57 3.28 18.41 12.31
CA ILE A 57 2.97 17.83 13.63
C ILE A 57 3.09 16.33 13.50
N SER A 58 4.04 15.74 14.21
CA SER A 58 4.27 14.29 14.24
C SER A 58 5.17 13.95 15.43
N ASP A 59 4.97 12.78 16.03
CA ASP A 59 5.86 12.25 17.08
C ASP A 59 7.20 11.74 16.52
N ALA A 60 7.28 11.49 15.22
CA ALA A 60 8.51 11.10 14.53
C ALA A 60 8.95 12.19 13.55
N THR A 61 10.25 12.35 13.38
CA THR A 61 10.80 13.30 12.40
C THR A 61 10.43 12.86 10.99
N CYS A 62 9.85 13.80 10.21
CA CYS A 62 9.52 13.59 8.80
C CYS A 62 10.65 14.13 7.92
N THR A 63 11.11 13.36 6.95
CA THR A 63 12.17 13.75 6.00
C THR A 63 11.85 13.26 4.60
N VAL A 64 12.44 13.89 3.58
CA VAL A 64 12.33 13.45 2.18
C VAL A 64 13.62 12.79 1.74
N LEU A 65 13.55 11.57 1.22
CA LEU A 65 14.69 10.88 0.62
C LEU A 65 14.67 11.06 -0.91
N THR A 66 15.69 11.72 -1.43
CA THR A 66 15.89 11.97 -2.87
C THR A 66 16.91 11.00 -3.46
N SER A 67 17.05 10.96 -4.79
CA SER A 67 18.00 10.06 -5.48
C SER A 67 19.48 10.37 -5.21
N VAL A 68 19.80 11.59 -4.76
CA VAL A 68 21.19 12.01 -4.50
C VAL A 68 21.66 11.42 -3.17
N ASP A 69 22.76 10.65 -3.21
CA ASP A 69 23.40 10.03 -2.04
C ASP A 69 22.40 9.30 -1.10
N TRP A 70 21.36 8.72 -1.68
CA TRP A 70 20.25 8.16 -0.94
C TRP A 70 20.66 7.06 0.06
N GLU A 71 21.63 6.20 -0.29
CA GLU A 71 22.11 5.13 0.63
C GLU A 71 22.80 5.73 1.85
N LEU A 72 23.68 6.72 1.65
CA LEU A 72 24.38 7.40 2.73
C LEU A 72 23.40 8.19 3.61
N ARG A 73 22.39 8.84 3.01
CA ARG A 73 21.35 9.53 3.77
C ARG A 73 20.51 8.53 4.57
N LEU A 74 20.03 7.47 3.94
CA LEU A 74 19.21 6.45 4.59
C LEU A 74 19.93 5.77 5.75
N SER A 75 21.23 5.49 5.61
CA SER A 75 22.04 4.87 6.68
C SER A 75 22.20 5.73 7.94
N ARG A 76 21.89 7.01 7.86
CA ARG A 76 21.96 7.96 8.99
C ARG A 76 20.57 8.23 9.62
N LEU A 77 19.50 7.74 9.00
CA LEU A 77 18.16 7.96 9.49
C LEU A 77 17.75 6.82 10.42
N GLU A 78 17.34 7.17 11.63
CA GLU A 78 16.82 6.24 12.62
C GLU A 78 15.48 6.77 13.15
N LYS A 79 14.46 5.94 13.17
CA LYS A 79 13.13 6.26 13.69
C LYS A 79 12.47 7.49 13.03
N HIS A 80 12.69 7.65 11.72
CA HIS A 80 12.07 8.69 10.91
C HIS A 80 10.87 8.17 10.13
N VAL A 81 9.99 9.08 9.73
CA VAL A 81 9.04 8.85 8.64
C VAL A 81 9.66 9.43 7.37
N VAL A 82 10.08 8.54 6.49
CA VAL A 82 10.82 8.86 5.26
C VAL A 82 9.86 8.90 4.09
N PHE A 83 9.69 10.07 3.52
CA PHE A 83 8.84 10.29 2.34
C PHE A 83 9.67 10.16 1.07
N ILE A 84 9.13 9.48 0.05
CA ILE A 84 9.84 9.22 -1.20
C ILE A 84 8.86 9.47 -2.36
N ASP A 85 9.30 10.29 -3.32
CA ASP A 85 8.55 10.58 -4.54
C ASP A 85 8.74 9.50 -5.60
N GLU A 86 7.75 9.33 -6.50
CA GLU A 86 7.77 8.35 -7.60
C GLU A 86 8.95 8.54 -8.56
N THR A 87 9.57 9.71 -8.56
CA THR A 87 10.73 10.04 -9.41
C THR A 87 12.05 9.48 -8.86
N ALA A 88 12.07 8.92 -7.66
CA ALA A 88 13.27 8.38 -7.04
C ALA A 88 13.72 7.09 -7.77
N SER A 89 14.85 7.15 -8.45
CA SER A 89 15.37 6.08 -9.32
C SER A 89 15.69 4.77 -8.58
N PHE A 90 15.93 4.82 -7.27
CA PHE A 90 16.29 3.67 -6.45
C PHE A 90 15.08 2.82 -6.01
N LEU A 91 13.85 3.30 -6.11
CA LEU A 91 12.64 2.62 -5.60
C LEU A 91 12.50 1.17 -6.06
N LYS A 92 12.93 0.87 -7.29
CA LYS A 92 12.82 -0.47 -7.90
C LYS A 92 14.08 -1.31 -7.73
N THR A 93 15.07 -0.85 -6.98
CA THR A 93 16.31 -1.58 -6.81
C THR A 93 16.22 -2.60 -5.68
N GLN A 94 16.85 -3.74 -5.87
CA GLN A 94 16.97 -4.77 -4.82
C GLN A 94 17.68 -4.21 -3.59
N ARG A 95 18.67 -3.33 -3.82
CA ARG A 95 19.44 -2.69 -2.75
C ARG A 95 18.57 -1.86 -1.82
N PHE A 96 17.63 -1.08 -2.38
CA PHE A 96 16.68 -0.32 -1.57
C PHE A 96 15.78 -1.24 -0.74
N ALA A 97 15.27 -2.32 -1.34
CA ALA A 97 14.45 -3.29 -0.63
C ALA A 97 15.19 -3.96 0.54
N GLU A 98 16.46 -4.26 0.40
CA GLU A 98 17.30 -4.80 1.48
C GLU A 98 17.46 -3.81 2.64
N LEU A 99 17.76 -2.55 2.34
CA LEU A 99 17.91 -1.51 3.34
C LEU A 99 16.61 -1.20 4.08
N VAL A 100 15.49 -1.18 3.37
CA VAL A 100 14.16 -0.99 3.97
C VAL A 100 13.82 -2.10 4.97
N ARG A 101 14.11 -3.37 4.63
CA ARG A 101 13.85 -4.52 5.52
C ARG A 101 14.65 -4.45 6.83
N GLY A 102 15.87 -3.94 6.79
CA GLY A 102 16.74 -3.80 7.96
C GLY A 102 16.60 -2.48 8.72
N SER A 103 15.66 -1.61 8.30
CA SER A 103 15.54 -0.24 8.82
C SER A 103 14.48 -0.12 9.91
N ASP A 104 14.77 0.70 10.92
CA ASP A 104 13.81 1.11 11.95
C ASP A 104 12.93 2.31 11.52
N ASN A 105 13.03 2.73 10.27
CA ASN A 105 12.25 3.83 9.73
C ASN A 105 10.89 3.37 9.20
N TYR A 106 9.97 4.31 9.06
CA TYR A 106 8.73 4.16 8.31
C TYR A 106 8.88 4.85 6.96
N PHE A 107 8.38 4.23 5.90
CA PHE A 107 8.50 4.72 4.54
C PHE A 107 7.11 5.04 3.99
N VAL A 108 6.90 6.29 3.56
CA VAL A 108 5.70 6.73 2.84
C VAL A 108 6.11 6.96 1.39
N ILE A 109 5.76 6.02 0.52
CA ILE A 109 6.22 5.99 -0.86
C ILE A 109 5.08 6.40 -1.79
N VAL A 110 5.27 7.50 -2.50
CA VAL A 110 4.38 7.92 -3.57
C VAL A 110 4.76 7.16 -4.83
N THR A 111 3.81 6.42 -5.41
CA THR A 111 4.06 5.67 -6.65
C THR A 111 2.77 5.42 -7.42
N ARG A 112 2.87 5.22 -8.74
CA ARG A 112 1.78 4.72 -9.59
C ARG A 112 2.00 3.28 -10.02
N GLU A 113 3.20 2.77 -9.76
CA GLU A 113 3.63 1.44 -10.17
C GLU A 113 3.74 0.52 -8.97
N ASP A 114 3.62 -0.76 -9.22
CA ASP A 114 3.84 -1.78 -8.22
C ASP A 114 5.34 -1.93 -7.93
N LEU A 115 5.69 -2.01 -6.65
CA LEU A 115 7.07 -2.16 -6.18
C LEU A 115 7.28 -3.62 -5.73
N GLU A 116 7.51 -4.52 -6.69
CA GLU A 116 7.54 -5.98 -6.48
C GLU A 116 8.61 -6.41 -5.46
N GLN A 117 9.69 -5.63 -5.32
CA GLN A 117 10.79 -5.92 -4.42
C GLN A 117 10.47 -5.61 -2.95
N LEU A 118 9.44 -4.78 -2.70
CA LEU A 118 9.06 -4.35 -1.37
C LEU A 118 7.92 -5.21 -0.79
N PRO A 119 8.05 -5.68 0.45
CA PRO A 119 6.99 -6.42 1.13
C PRO A 119 6.03 -5.45 1.83
N TYR A 120 5.00 -4.99 1.14
CA TYR A 120 3.94 -4.17 1.73
C TYR A 120 2.58 -4.84 1.61
N SER A 121 1.73 -4.57 2.59
CA SER A 121 0.38 -5.11 2.63
C SER A 121 -0.56 -4.35 1.70
N VAL A 122 -1.58 -5.04 1.21
CA VAL A 122 -2.70 -4.42 0.48
C VAL A 122 -3.41 -3.36 1.35
N ASP A 123 -3.51 -3.59 2.65
CA ASP A 123 -4.10 -2.65 3.61
C ASP A 123 -3.29 -1.37 3.80
N GLU A 124 -2.02 -1.37 3.37
CA GLU A 124 -1.12 -0.21 3.44
C GLU A 124 -1.03 0.56 2.11
N ILE A 125 -1.96 0.30 1.18
CA ILE A 125 -2.09 1.07 -0.06
C ILE A 125 -3.23 2.07 0.09
N TYR A 126 -2.88 3.35 0.06
CA TYR A 126 -3.79 4.45 0.29
C TYR A 126 -3.86 5.40 -0.91
N GLY A 127 -5.02 6.01 -1.08
CA GLY A 127 -5.21 7.21 -1.88
C GLY A 127 -5.27 8.45 -1.01
N LEU A 128 -5.11 9.62 -1.63
CA LEU A 128 -5.43 10.92 -1.04
C LEU A 128 -6.75 11.43 -1.63
N ARG A 129 -7.65 11.89 -0.79
CA ARG A 129 -8.90 12.53 -1.20
C ARG A 129 -9.07 13.89 -0.56
N ASN A 130 -9.62 14.82 -1.31
CA ASN A 130 -10.02 16.10 -0.80
C ASN A 130 -11.33 15.96 0.00
N VAL A 131 -11.33 16.42 1.24
CA VAL A 131 -12.47 16.36 2.17
C VAL A 131 -12.94 17.76 2.60
N SER A 132 -12.53 18.82 1.89
CA SER A 132 -12.83 20.21 2.22
C SER A 132 -14.34 20.49 2.30
N ASP A 133 -15.15 19.78 1.51
CA ASP A 133 -16.61 19.91 1.49
C ASP A 133 -17.32 19.10 2.61
N SER A 134 -16.56 18.35 3.42
CA SER A 134 -17.12 17.64 4.55
C SER A 134 -17.63 18.63 5.62
N ALA A 135 -18.63 18.21 6.42
CA ALA A 135 -19.18 19.03 7.50
C ALA A 135 -18.09 19.49 8.50
N LYS A 136 -17.04 18.68 8.68
CA LYS A 136 -15.91 18.97 9.57
C LYS A 136 -15.07 20.17 9.12
N TYR A 137 -14.91 20.40 7.80
CA TYR A 137 -13.97 21.39 7.25
C TYR A 137 -14.63 22.52 6.45
N LYS A 138 -15.95 22.48 6.27
CA LYS A 138 -16.73 23.37 5.40
C LYS A 138 -16.56 24.88 5.70
N SER A 139 -16.17 25.23 6.92
CA SER A 139 -15.95 26.61 7.34
C SER A 139 -14.54 27.15 7.04
N PHE A 140 -13.62 26.31 6.59
CA PHE A 140 -12.23 26.67 6.35
C PHE A 140 -11.96 26.91 4.85
N LYS A 141 -11.15 27.94 4.55
CA LYS A 141 -10.72 28.24 3.17
C LYS A 141 -9.48 27.46 2.73
N LYS A 142 -9.25 26.25 3.30
CA LYS A 142 -8.11 25.40 2.99
C LYS A 142 -8.58 24.15 2.28
N VAL A 143 -7.70 23.56 1.46
CA VAL A 143 -7.89 22.24 0.88
C VAL A 143 -7.45 21.20 1.91
N TYR A 144 -8.38 20.38 2.39
CA TYR A 144 -8.11 19.30 3.35
C TYR A 144 -8.01 17.98 2.63
N ASN A 145 -6.89 17.28 2.82
CA ASN A 145 -6.64 15.98 2.23
C ASN A 145 -6.45 14.93 3.32
N GLU A 146 -7.15 13.83 3.19
CA GLU A 146 -7.06 12.67 4.08
C GLU A 146 -6.66 11.42 3.30
N MET A 147 -6.00 10.49 3.98
CA MET A 147 -5.75 9.15 3.47
C MET A 147 -7.02 8.30 3.52
N TYR A 148 -7.21 7.47 2.51
CA TYR A 148 -8.23 6.43 2.52
C TYR A 148 -7.65 5.14 1.92
N ASN A 149 -8.04 3.99 2.45
CA ASN A 149 -7.62 2.71 1.89
C ASN A 149 -8.13 2.59 0.45
N LEU A 150 -7.22 2.33 -0.48
CA LEU A 150 -7.55 2.19 -1.89
C LEU A 150 -8.29 0.88 -2.16
N TYR A 151 -8.01 -0.13 -1.36
CA TYR A 151 -8.58 -1.46 -1.46
C TYR A 151 -9.32 -1.81 -0.16
N ASN A 152 -10.65 -1.76 -0.19
CA ASN A 152 -11.49 -2.28 0.88
C ASN A 152 -12.02 -3.65 0.47
N PHE A 153 -11.58 -4.68 1.17
CA PHE A 153 -12.10 -6.04 0.99
C PHE A 153 -13.27 -6.25 1.96
N ASN A 154 -14.49 -6.32 1.42
CA ASN A 154 -15.60 -6.86 2.17
C ASN A 154 -15.47 -8.38 2.22
N LEU A 155 -15.12 -8.92 3.38
CA LEU A 155 -14.93 -10.36 3.65
C LEU A 155 -16.23 -11.20 3.55
N SER A 156 -17.32 -10.66 3.05
CA SER A 156 -18.53 -11.44 2.81
C SER A 156 -18.36 -12.28 1.53
N ILE A 157 -17.94 -13.53 1.68
CA ILE A 157 -17.95 -14.50 0.58
C ILE A 157 -19.40 -14.73 0.15
N LYS A 158 -19.83 -14.03 -0.90
CA LYS A 158 -21.22 -14.11 -1.39
C LYS A 158 -21.49 -15.34 -2.25
N LYS A 159 -20.44 -16.02 -2.76
CA LYS A 159 -20.55 -17.18 -3.65
C LYS A 159 -19.55 -18.26 -3.23
N LYS A 160 -19.96 -19.51 -3.32
CA LYS A 160 -19.07 -20.65 -3.09
C LYS A 160 -17.95 -20.62 -4.14
N PRO A 161 -16.66 -20.70 -3.76
CA PRO A 161 -15.56 -20.71 -4.71
C PRO A 161 -15.56 -22.02 -5.51
N LEU A 162 -15.27 -21.93 -6.80
CA LEU A 162 -15.06 -23.09 -7.68
C LEU A 162 -13.58 -23.46 -7.78
N MET A 163 -12.69 -22.57 -7.34
CA MET A 163 -11.26 -22.81 -7.18
C MET A 163 -10.77 -22.00 -5.98
N VAL A 164 -9.86 -22.58 -5.22
CA VAL A 164 -9.13 -21.91 -4.14
C VAL A 164 -7.65 -21.94 -4.51
N VAL A 165 -6.96 -20.81 -4.38
CA VAL A 165 -5.52 -20.68 -4.67
C VAL A 165 -4.84 -20.14 -3.43
N THR A 166 -3.90 -20.89 -2.87
CA THR A 166 -3.04 -20.46 -1.76
C THR A 166 -1.70 -19.98 -2.28
N GLU A 167 -1.09 -19.00 -1.61
CA GLU A 167 0.23 -18.50 -1.97
C GLU A 167 1.31 -19.55 -1.75
N ASP A 168 1.33 -20.15 -0.55
CA ASP A 168 2.31 -21.13 -0.15
C ASP A 168 1.98 -22.55 -0.59
N SER A 169 2.96 -23.44 -0.45
CA SER A 169 2.85 -24.88 -0.72
C SER A 169 2.97 -25.75 0.52
N ASN A 170 3.07 -25.15 1.69
CA ASN A 170 3.31 -25.82 2.97
C ASN A 170 2.05 -25.83 3.85
N SER A 171 2.21 -25.48 5.12
CA SER A 171 1.18 -25.58 6.15
C SER A 171 -0.10 -24.81 5.83
N GLY A 172 0.00 -23.65 5.18
CA GLY A 172 -1.18 -22.90 4.74
C GLY A 172 -1.93 -23.65 3.66
N PHE A 173 -1.23 -24.15 2.63
CA PHE A 173 -1.85 -24.98 1.60
C PHE A 173 -2.51 -26.24 2.20
N GLU A 174 -1.81 -26.97 3.07
CA GLU A 174 -2.34 -28.17 3.71
C GLU A 174 -3.63 -27.90 4.48
N CYS A 175 -3.65 -26.81 5.27
CA CYS A 175 -4.83 -26.40 6.02
C CYS A 175 -6.03 -26.12 5.11
N PHE A 176 -5.84 -25.33 4.05
CA PHE A 176 -6.94 -24.99 3.14
C PHE A 176 -7.31 -26.13 2.20
N HIS A 177 -6.39 -27.03 1.87
CA HIS A 177 -6.69 -28.25 1.14
C HIS A 177 -7.59 -29.20 1.95
N LEU A 178 -7.39 -29.29 3.26
CA LEU A 178 -8.30 -30.03 4.15
C LEU A 178 -9.73 -29.47 4.14
N LEU A 179 -9.88 -28.15 3.99
CA LEU A 179 -11.18 -27.48 3.99
C LEU A 179 -11.90 -27.53 2.63
N TYR A 180 -11.15 -27.40 1.54
CA TYR A 180 -11.69 -27.21 0.19
C TYR A 180 -11.45 -28.40 -0.75
N GLY A 181 -10.63 -29.38 -0.35
CA GLY A 181 -10.33 -30.56 -1.16
C GLY A 181 -9.66 -30.21 -2.49
N ASP A 182 -9.98 -30.97 -3.53
CA ASP A 182 -9.35 -30.90 -4.87
C ASP A 182 -9.49 -29.55 -5.60
N ILE A 183 -10.40 -28.69 -5.16
CA ILE A 183 -10.51 -27.33 -5.72
C ILE A 183 -9.44 -26.38 -5.19
N CYS A 184 -8.70 -26.77 -4.14
CA CYS A 184 -7.60 -26.02 -3.56
C CYS A 184 -6.29 -26.34 -4.29
N LYS A 185 -5.59 -25.29 -4.73
CA LYS A 185 -4.30 -25.38 -5.43
C LYS A 185 -3.29 -24.45 -4.81
N SER A 186 -2.06 -24.91 -4.66
CA SER A 186 -0.93 -24.05 -4.28
C SER A 186 -0.39 -23.31 -5.50
N ALA A 187 -0.06 -22.03 -5.32
CA ALA A 187 0.66 -21.25 -6.32
C ALA A 187 2.19 -21.42 -6.20
N GLY A 188 2.70 -21.89 -5.06
CA GLY A 188 4.14 -21.97 -4.80
C GLY A 188 4.84 -20.61 -4.75
N GLY A 189 4.10 -19.54 -4.47
CA GLY A 189 4.58 -18.18 -4.32
C GLY A 189 3.68 -17.13 -4.97
N LYS A 190 3.71 -15.91 -4.44
CA LYS A 190 2.83 -14.80 -4.85
C LYS A 190 2.86 -14.49 -6.35
N SER A 191 4.03 -14.55 -6.97
CA SER A 191 4.21 -14.23 -8.40
C SER A 191 3.51 -15.21 -9.36
N ASN A 192 3.24 -16.43 -8.91
CA ASN A 192 2.56 -17.46 -9.71
C ASN A 192 1.04 -17.35 -9.66
N ILE A 193 0.49 -16.70 -8.64
CA ILE A 193 -0.97 -16.55 -8.47
C ILE A 193 -1.61 -15.96 -9.71
N TYR A 194 -1.02 -14.90 -10.28
CA TYR A 194 -1.54 -14.28 -11.49
C TYR A 194 -1.61 -15.25 -12.67
N ASN A 195 -0.59 -16.10 -12.87
CA ASN A 195 -0.58 -17.07 -13.96
C ASN A 195 -1.69 -18.11 -13.79
N ILE A 196 -1.93 -18.61 -12.57
CA ILE A 196 -3.01 -19.54 -12.28
C ILE A 196 -4.37 -18.89 -12.57
N ILE A 197 -4.60 -17.67 -12.05
CA ILE A 197 -5.84 -16.94 -12.30
C ILE A 197 -6.06 -16.72 -13.81
N ARG A 198 -5.01 -16.38 -14.54
CA ARG A 198 -5.07 -16.11 -15.98
C ARG A 198 -5.51 -17.33 -16.78
N THR A 199 -5.04 -18.50 -16.42
CA THR A 199 -5.32 -19.75 -17.14
C THR A 199 -6.59 -20.46 -16.65
N ALA A 200 -7.08 -20.13 -15.46
CA ALA A 200 -8.25 -20.75 -14.87
C ALA A 200 -9.52 -20.46 -15.70
N ASN A 201 -10.27 -21.51 -16.00
CA ASN A 201 -11.56 -21.45 -16.69
C ASN A 201 -12.74 -21.66 -15.74
N VAL A 202 -12.76 -20.93 -14.64
CA VAL A 202 -13.81 -20.97 -13.61
C VAL A 202 -14.29 -19.58 -13.27
N ASP A 203 -15.53 -19.47 -12.77
CA ASP A 203 -16.17 -18.16 -12.56
C ASP A 203 -15.87 -17.54 -11.21
N THR A 204 -15.55 -18.33 -10.21
CA THR A 204 -15.28 -17.87 -8.84
C THR A 204 -13.98 -18.48 -8.33
N ILE A 205 -13.02 -17.62 -7.97
CA ILE A 205 -11.74 -18.02 -7.41
C ILE A 205 -11.56 -17.31 -6.08
N LEU A 206 -11.30 -18.10 -5.02
CA LEU A 206 -10.84 -17.59 -3.74
C LEU A 206 -9.32 -17.61 -3.73
N ILE A 207 -8.69 -16.47 -3.45
CA ILE A 207 -7.24 -16.36 -3.33
C ILE A 207 -6.89 -16.11 -1.87
N ILE A 208 -6.03 -16.95 -1.33
CA ILE A 208 -5.56 -16.88 0.05
C ILE A 208 -4.07 -16.58 0.03
N VAL A 209 -3.69 -15.43 0.55
CA VAL A 209 -2.33 -14.90 0.49
C VAL A 209 -1.88 -14.36 1.83
N ASP A 210 -0.56 -14.31 2.04
CA ASP A 210 0.00 -13.52 3.13
C ASP A 210 -0.25 -12.04 2.87
N GLY A 211 -1.20 -11.48 3.61
CA GLY A 211 -1.58 -10.07 3.49
C GLY A 211 -0.44 -9.08 3.72
N ALA A 212 0.66 -9.50 4.37
CA ALA A 212 1.80 -8.64 4.66
C ALA A 212 2.66 -8.31 3.43
N ALA A 213 2.61 -9.11 2.36
CA ALA A 213 3.52 -8.97 1.21
C ALA A 213 2.83 -8.97 -0.16
N PHE A 214 1.51 -9.04 -0.22
CA PHE A 214 0.76 -9.17 -1.47
C PHE A 214 0.43 -7.82 -2.15
N GLY A 215 0.76 -6.70 -1.54
CA GLY A 215 0.41 -5.37 -2.05
C GLY A 215 0.86 -5.12 -3.49
N SER A 216 2.05 -5.57 -3.88
CA SER A 216 2.59 -5.41 -5.24
C SER A 216 1.88 -6.25 -6.32
N GLU A 217 1.13 -7.27 -5.94
CA GLU A 217 0.44 -8.17 -6.87
C GLU A 217 -1.05 -7.82 -7.06
N ILE A 218 -1.59 -6.97 -6.20
CA ILE A 218 -3.03 -6.68 -6.18
C ILE A 218 -3.53 -6.03 -7.48
N SER A 219 -2.73 -5.15 -8.07
CA SER A 219 -3.07 -4.48 -9.33
C SER A 219 -3.18 -5.47 -10.47
N LYS A 220 -2.28 -6.46 -10.55
CA LYS A 220 -2.29 -7.54 -11.55
C LYS A 220 -3.52 -8.43 -11.40
N ALA A 221 -3.89 -8.76 -10.17
CA ALA A 221 -5.08 -9.56 -9.88
C ALA A 221 -6.38 -8.84 -10.31
N ARG A 222 -6.49 -7.53 -10.05
CA ARG A 222 -7.64 -6.70 -10.42
C ARG A 222 -7.76 -6.40 -11.92
N LEU A 223 -6.66 -6.27 -12.65
CA LEU A 223 -6.71 -6.04 -14.09
C LEU A 223 -7.53 -7.12 -14.79
N LYS A 224 -7.48 -8.36 -14.34
CA LYS A 224 -8.27 -9.44 -14.93
C LYS A 224 -9.77 -9.34 -14.64
N GLU A 225 -10.15 -8.80 -13.48
CA GLU A 225 -11.55 -8.50 -13.15
C GLU A 225 -12.14 -7.46 -14.12
N ALA A 226 -11.39 -6.38 -14.41
CA ALA A 226 -11.82 -5.32 -15.32
C ALA A 226 -11.93 -5.78 -16.80
N TYR A 227 -11.07 -6.66 -17.27
CA TYR A 227 -11.14 -7.20 -18.64
C TYR A 227 -12.27 -8.21 -18.85
N ARG A 228 -12.77 -8.85 -17.78
CA ARG A 228 -13.88 -9.81 -17.85
C ARG A 228 -15.26 -9.19 -17.68
N THR A 229 -15.38 -8.02 -17.07
CA THR A 229 -16.66 -7.29 -17.00
C THR A 229 -17.15 -6.78 -18.35
N LYS A 230 -16.30 -6.75 -19.38
CA LYS A 230 -16.70 -6.44 -20.77
C LYS A 230 -17.25 -7.63 -21.56
N GLY A 231 -17.23 -8.84 -21.00
CA GLY A 231 -17.76 -10.07 -21.61
C GLY A 231 -18.25 -11.04 -20.55
N THR A 232 -19.50 -10.99 -20.21
CA THR A 232 -20.42 -11.97 -19.58
C THR A 232 -19.91 -12.96 -18.50
N LEU A 233 -18.80 -12.71 -17.79
CA LEU A 233 -18.32 -13.59 -16.73
C LEU A 233 -17.82 -12.78 -15.52
N ASN A 234 -18.68 -12.62 -14.51
CA ASN A 234 -18.33 -12.03 -13.22
C ASN A 234 -17.45 -12.99 -12.41
N LYS A 235 -16.13 -12.83 -12.44
CA LYS A 235 -15.25 -13.49 -11.46
C LYS A 235 -15.13 -12.61 -10.22
N VAL A 236 -15.54 -13.15 -9.10
CA VAL A 236 -15.26 -12.56 -7.78
C VAL A 236 -13.88 -13.07 -7.37
N ILE A 237 -12.93 -12.17 -7.24
CA ILE A 237 -11.62 -12.47 -6.66
C ILE A 237 -11.69 -11.94 -5.22
N ASP A 238 -11.89 -12.83 -4.27
CA ASP A 238 -11.79 -12.52 -2.85
C ASP A 238 -10.35 -12.77 -2.41
N VAL A 239 -9.65 -11.73 -2.00
CA VAL A 239 -8.35 -11.82 -1.37
C VAL A 239 -8.57 -11.77 0.13
N ILE A 240 -8.32 -12.86 0.82
CA ILE A 240 -8.38 -12.93 2.29
C ILE A 240 -6.94 -12.77 2.80
N PRO A 241 -6.61 -11.66 3.50
CA PRO A 241 -5.34 -11.55 4.17
C PRO A 241 -5.23 -12.61 5.28
N GLU A 242 -4.10 -13.28 5.36
CA GLU A 242 -3.83 -14.31 6.38
C GLU A 242 -3.64 -13.68 7.78
N GLN A 243 -4.68 -13.09 8.34
CA GLN A 243 -4.69 -12.61 9.74
C GLN A 243 -5.44 -13.55 10.68
N VAL A 244 -5.89 -14.69 10.20
CA VAL A 244 -6.48 -15.72 11.05
C VAL A 244 -5.44 -16.80 11.28
N ARG A 245 -4.48 -16.57 12.17
CA ARG A 245 -3.79 -17.67 12.83
C ARG A 245 -4.76 -18.26 13.85
N PRO A 246 -5.14 -19.53 13.76
CA PRO A 246 -5.82 -20.16 14.87
C PRO A 246 -4.84 -20.17 16.06
N VAL A 247 -5.35 -19.80 17.22
CA VAL A 247 -4.70 -19.94 18.53
C VAL A 247 -4.44 -21.41 18.84
#